data_f33f292281a0695ae2f0ae157952e337
#
_entry.id   f33f292281a0695ae2f0ae157952e337
#
_cell.length_a   1.000
_cell.length_b   1.000
_cell.length_c   1.000
_cell.angle_alpha   90.00
_cell.angle_beta   90.00
_cell.angle_gamma   90.00
#
_symmetry.space_group_name_H-M   'P 1'
#
loop_
_entity.id
_entity.type
_entity.pdbx_description
1 polymer ?
#
loop_
_entity_poly.entity_id
_entity_poly.type
_entity_poly.pdbx_seq_one_letter_code
_entity_poly.pdbx_strand_id
1 'polypeptide(L)'
;SGGAVGATTVTTGTSLTITKDQYKEGWLYVNDAAGEGCIYPIKSNTAVSSAAGCVFTIDEEDGFSIALTATSSLFGVVYNIYDGVLIQPTTITNAAVGVSTTTVTASYYTWLQTWGPCALLNTGTSWVVGDQLASAETGAAGAAILLDSSAAPDNQSVGYSMYIAPADADFGFMMLTIAP
;
A
#
# COMPACT_ATOMS: atom_id res chain seq x y z
N SER A 1 13.37 -4.14 23.81
CA SER A 1 14.30 -3.02 24.13
C SER A 1 14.05 -1.92 23.11
N GLY A 2 14.03 -0.66 23.60
CA GLY A 2 13.91 0.50 22.72
C GLY A 2 15.11 0.66 21.78
N GLY A 3 15.00 1.54 20.80
CA GLY A 3 16.10 1.98 19.94
C GLY A 3 16.74 3.24 20.52
N ALA A 4 18.05 3.23 20.78
CA ALA A 4 18.77 4.46 21.13
C ALA A 4 18.90 5.38 19.90
N VAL A 5 19.16 6.68 20.13
CA VAL A 5 19.55 7.59 19.04
C VAL A 5 20.79 7.03 18.33
N GLY A 6 20.78 7.00 17.01
CA GLY A 6 21.84 6.42 16.19
C GLY A 6 21.83 4.89 16.09
N ALA A 7 20.98 4.19 16.84
CA ALA A 7 20.81 2.74 16.65
C ALA A 7 20.00 2.46 15.38
N THR A 8 20.37 1.40 14.67
CA THR A 8 19.66 0.94 13.47
C THR A 8 18.72 -0.23 13.74
N THR A 9 18.63 -0.68 14.99
CA THR A 9 17.79 -1.82 15.37
C THR A 9 16.89 -1.49 16.55
N VAL A 10 15.68 -2.07 16.51
CA VAL A 10 14.73 -2.05 17.64
C VAL A 10 14.15 -3.44 17.82
N THR A 11 13.94 -3.83 19.09
CA THR A 11 13.30 -5.09 19.42
C THR A 11 11.91 -4.82 19.97
N THR A 12 10.90 -5.46 19.42
CA THR A 12 9.51 -5.39 19.91
C THR A 12 9.08 -6.73 20.48
N GLY A 13 8.29 -6.68 21.55
CA GLY A 13 7.47 -7.82 21.94
C GLY A 13 6.27 -7.94 20.99
N THR A 14 5.99 -9.11 20.50
CA THR A 14 4.80 -9.39 19.69
C THR A 14 4.23 -10.76 20.05
N SER A 15 2.92 -10.88 20.00
CA SER A 15 2.22 -12.17 20.08
C SER A 15 2.03 -12.84 18.72
N LEU A 16 2.46 -12.18 17.64
CA LEU A 16 2.31 -12.65 16.26
C LEU A 16 3.47 -13.55 15.86
N THR A 17 3.19 -14.48 14.96
CA THR A 17 4.24 -15.19 14.22
C THR A 17 4.66 -14.34 13.03
N ILE A 18 5.93 -14.01 12.95
CA ILE A 18 6.52 -13.20 11.89
C ILE A 18 7.63 -14.03 11.23
N THR A 19 7.64 -14.12 9.91
CA THR A 19 8.73 -14.78 9.18
C THR A 19 9.91 -13.82 8.99
N LYS A 20 11.09 -14.37 8.75
CA LYS A 20 12.26 -13.57 8.43
C LYS A 20 12.00 -12.72 7.19
N ASP A 21 12.39 -11.45 7.28
CA ASP A 21 12.29 -10.46 6.19
C ASP A 21 10.86 -10.20 5.68
N GLN A 22 9.84 -10.58 6.45
CA GLN A 22 8.42 -10.39 6.11
C GLN A 22 8.06 -8.93 5.86
N TYR A 23 8.72 -8.00 6.55
CA TYR A 23 8.47 -6.55 6.45
C TYR A 23 9.62 -5.82 5.74
N LYS A 24 10.53 -6.53 5.09
CA LYS A 24 11.62 -5.93 4.32
C LYS A 24 11.07 -4.99 3.25
N GLU A 25 11.73 -3.82 3.09
CA GLU A 25 11.30 -2.73 2.18
C GLU A 25 9.92 -2.14 2.51
N GLY A 26 9.37 -2.51 3.66
CA GLY A 26 8.20 -1.86 4.25
C GLY A 26 8.61 -0.72 5.19
N TRP A 27 7.69 -0.31 6.06
CA TRP A 27 7.86 0.86 6.90
C TRP A 27 7.59 0.54 8.37
N LEU A 28 8.42 1.10 9.24
CA LEU A 28 8.16 1.20 10.67
C LEU A 28 7.75 2.64 10.96
N TYR A 29 6.65 2.84 11.66
CA TYR A 29 6.21 4.17 12.08
C TYR A 29 5.93 4.17 13.58
N VAL A 30 6.29 5.27 14.24
CA VAL A 30 6.05 5.44 15.69
C VAL A 30 4.73 6.20 15.85
N ASN A 31 3.77 5.56 16.52
CA ASN A 31 2.41 6.08 16.67
C ASN A 31 2.10 6.66 18.05
N ASP A 32 2.99 6.50 19.04
CA ASP A 32 2.80 7.06 20.37
C ASP A 32 4.12 7.23 21.14
N ALA A 33 4.15 8.19 22.05
CA ALA A 33 5.24 8.54 22.97
C ALA A 33 6.53 9.02 22.24
N ALA A 34 7.70 8.69 22.77
CA ALA A 34 8.96 9.18 22.22
C ALA A 34 9.17 8.69 20.78
N GLY A 35 9.39 9.63 19.86
CA GLY A 35 9.53 9.38 18.43
C GLY A 35 8.22 9.42 17.62
N GLU A 36 7.09 9.77 18.25
CA GLU A 36 5.80 9.88 17.57
C GLU A 36 5.89 10.69 16.28
N GLY A 37 5.31 10.14 15.18
CA GLY A 37 5.37 10.73 13.86
C GLY A 37 6.61 10.37 13.04
N CYS A 38 7.63 9.74 13.64
CA CYS A 38 8.78 9.27 12.88
C CYS A 38 8.43 8.02 12.06
N ILE A 39 8.98 7.95 10.83
CA ILE A 39 8.82 6.84 9.90
C ILE A 39 10.21 6.41 9.44
N TYR A 40 10.45 5.10 9.41
CA TYR A 40 11.74 4.52 9.02
C TYR A 40 11.53 3.38 8.02
N PRO A 41 12.28 3.32 6.91
CA PRO A 41 12.25 2.17 6.02
C PRO A 41 12.86 0.94 6.71
N ILE A 42 12.27 -0.23 6.50
CA ILE A 42 12.74 -1.48 7.09
C ILE A 42 13.70 -2.19 6.14
N LYS A 43 14.92 -2.41 6.57
CA LYS A 43 15.92 -3.17 5.84
C LYS A 43 15.71 -4.68 5.99
N SER A 44 15.38 -5.13 7.19
CA SER A 44 15.16 -6.54 7.50
C SER A 44 14.43 -6.73 8.83
N ASN A 45 13.86 -7.90 9.04
CA ASN A 45 13.38 -8.32 10.34
C ASN A 45 13.72 -9.80 10.62
N THR A 46 13.88 -10.12 11.91
CA THR A 46 14.07 -11.52 12.33
C THR A 46 12.76 -12.28 12.30
N ALA A 47 12.85 -13.61 12.14
CA ALA A 47 11.70 -14.47 12.38
C ALA A 47 11.40 -14.53 13.88
N VAL A 48 10.11 -14.61 14.23
CA VAL A 48 9.65 -14.83 15.59
C VAL A 48 8.42 -15.71 15.59
N SER A 49 8.32 -16.62 16.54
CA SER A 49 7.12 -17.41 16.81
C SER A 49 6.65 -17.09 18.22
N SER A 50 5.47 -16.47 18.34
CA SER A 50 4.77 -16.09 19.56
C SER A 50 5.61 -15.62 20.76
N ALA A 51 5.25 -14.50 21.38
CA ALA A 51 5.80 -13.95 22.64
C ALA A 51 7.31 -13.66 22.70
N ALA A 52 8.07 -13.91 21.66
CA ALA A 52 9.49 -13.52 21.57
C ALA A 52 9.63 -12.15 20.90
N GLY A 53 10.74 -11.46 21.15
CA GLY A 53 11.01 -10.16 20.51
C GLY A 53 11.39 -10.31 19.05
N CYS A 54 10.69 -9.59 18.16
CA CYS A 54 11.12 -9.41 16.78
C CYS A 54 12.10 -8.25 16.71
N VAL A 55 13.24 -8.46 16.06
CA VAL A 55 14.21 -7.39 15.81
C VAL A 55 13.95 -6.84 14.40
N PHE A 56 13.67 -5.56 14.35
CA PHE A 56 13.61 -4.80 13.10
C PHE A 56 14.90 -4.01 12.91
N THR A 57 15.48 -4.09 11.73
CA THR A 57 16.61 -3.27 11.30
C THR A 57 16.09 -2.23 10.31
N ILE A 58 16.32 -0.95 10.58
CA ILE A 58 15.95 0.13 9.66
C ILE A 58 17.05 0.38 8.63
N ASP A 59 16.67 0.92 7.48
CA ASP A 59 17.59 1.24 6.38
C ASP A 59 17.94 2.75 6.39
N GLU A 60 18.41 3.22 7.56
CA GLU A 60 18.87 4.59 7.79
C GLU A 60 20.28 4.56 8.33
N GLU A 61 21.23 5.22 7.67
CA GLU A 61 22.64 5.25 8.06
C GLU A 61 22.83 5.91 9.44
N ASP A 62 22.09 6.99 9.70
CA ASP A 62 22.15 7.73 10.95
C ASP A 62 21.33 7.09 12.09
N GLY A 63 20.59 6.02 11.78
CA GLY A 63 19.76 5.31 12.75
C GLY A 63 18.55 6.13 13.23
N PHE A 64 17.99 5.77 14.38
CA PHE A 64 16.87 6.48 14.97
C PHE A 64 17.26 7.91 15.37
N SER A 65 16.52 8.90 14.86
CA SER A 65 16.73 10.32 15.20
C SER A 65 16.29 10.67 16.63
N ILE A 66 15.37 9.90 17.18
CA ILE A 66 14.85 10.03 18.55
C ILE A 66 14.93 8.67 19.25
N ALA A 67 15.37 8.65 20.49
CA ALA A 67 15.41 7.40 21.27
C ALA A 67 14.00 6.85 21.51
N LEU A 68 13.76 5.61 21.12
CA LEU A 68 12.51 4.91 21.38
C LEU A 68 12.57 4.24 22.74
N THR A 69 11.57 4.47 23.58
CA THR A 69 11.49 3.94 24.93
C THR A 69 10.81 2.57 24.91
N ALA A 70 11.47 1.56 25.43
CA ALA A 70 11.02 0.16 25.39
C ALA A 70 9.63 -0.10 25.99
N THR A 71 9.20 0.74 26.92
CA THR A 71 7.95 0.54 27.68
C THR A 71 6.80 1.45 27.27
N SER A 72 7.08 2.51 26.50
CA SER A 72 6.08 3.51 26.17
C SER A 72 5.99 3.86 24.70
N SER A 73 7.09 3.79 23.92
CA SER A 73 6.99 4.02 22.48
C SER A 73 6.26 2.87 21.81
N LEU A 74 5.12 3.18 21.21
CA LEU A 74 4.35 2.25 20.40
C LEU A 74 4.69 2.49 18.94
N PHE A 75 4.90 1.43 18.19
CA PHE A 75 5.11 1.51 16.75
C PHE A 75 4.37 0.40 16.00
N GLY A 76 3.98 0.74 14.79
CA GLY A 76 3.41 -0.19 13.84
C GLY A 76 4.40 -0.48 12.72
N VAL A 77 4.18 -1.58 12.04
CA VAL A 77 4.93 -1.97 10.84
C VAL A 77 3.98 -2.24 9.71
N VAL A 78 4.36 -1.81 8.52
CA VAL A 78 3.57 -1.96 7.29
C VAL A 78 4.43 -2.70 6.28
N TYR A 79 3.82 -3.61 5.54
CA TYR A 79 4.47 -4.32 4.43
C TYR A 79 4.93 -3.35 3.33
N ASN A 80 5.86 -3.79 2.51
CA ASN A 80 6.06 -3.17 1.21
C ASN A 80 4.73 -3.20 0.45
N ILE A 81 4.27 -2.04 0.01
CA ILE A 81 2.97 -1.89 -0.67
C ILE A 81 2.90 -2.65 -2.00
N TYR A 82 4.05 -3.03 -2.55
CA TYR A 82 4.15 -3.81 -3.79
C TYR A 82 4.39 -5.30 -3.56
N ASP A 83 4.48 -5.75 -2.30
CA ASP A 83 4.61 -7.17 -1.97
C ASP A 83 3.23 -7.81 -1.81
N GLY A 84 3.04 -8.95 -2.48
CA GLY A 84 1.79 -9.69 -2.39
C GLY A 84 0.57 -9.00 -3.01
N VAL A 85 0.77 -8.16 -4.04
CA VAL A 85 -0.32 -7.46 -4.71
C VAL A 85 -1.35 -8.44 -5.29
N LEU A 86 -2.62 -8.08 -5.15
CA LEU A 86 -3.77 -8.84 -5.61
C LEU A 86 -4.62 -8.00 -6.55
N ILE A 87 -5.45 -8.65 -7.34
CA ILE A 87 -6.50 -7.95 -8.06
C ILE A 87 -7.43 -7.25 -7.04
N GLN A 88 -7.72 -5.98 -7.28
CA GLN A 88 -8.60 -5.21 -6.40
C GLN A 88 -9.98 -5.88 -6.33
N PRO A 89 -10.42 -6.34 -5.14
CA PRO A 89 -11.74 -6.93 -4.98
C PRO A 89 -12.83 -5.86 -5.03
N THR A 90 -14.06 -6.26 -5.33
CA THR A 90 -15.22 -5.36 -5.30
C THR A 90 -15.62 -4.91 -3.88
N THR A 91 -15.23 -5.65 -2.85
CA THR A 91 -15.23 -5.11 -1.48
C THR A 91 -13.85 -4.55 -1.20
N ILE A 92 -13.73 -3.23 -1.15
CA ILE A 92 -12.44 -2.55 -1.01
C ILE A 92 -11.86 -2.84 0.37
N THR A 93 -10.74 -3.55 0.40
CA THR A 93 -10.03 -3.92 1.62
C THR A 93 -8.63 -3.32 1.69
N ASN A 94 -8.09 -2.87 0.55
CA ASN A 94 -6.75 -2.33 0.43
C ASN A 94 -6.71 -1.18 -0.59
N ALA A 95 -5.69 -0.35 -0.49
CA ALA A 95 -5.44 0.69 -1.49
C ALA A 95 -4.96 0.08 -2.82
N ALA A 96 -5.39 0.67 -3.93
CA ALA A 96 -4.84 0.37 -5.25
C ALA A 96 -3.41 0.92 -5.35
N VAL A 97 -2.47 0.10 -5.77
CA VAL A 97 -1.05 0.46 -5.85
C VAL A 97 -0.53 0.56 -7.29
N GLY A 98 -1.32 0.16 -8.26
CA GLY A 98 -0.97 0.25 -9.68
C GLY A 98 -1.84 -0.62 -10.55
N VAL A 99 -1.62 -0.55 -11.85
CA VAL A 99 -2.33 -1.32 -12.88
C VAL A 99 -1.33 -2.22 -13.60
N SER A 100 -1.64 -3.51 -13.71
CA SER A 100 -0.84 -4.42 -14.52
C SER A 100 -1.06 -4.15 -16.01
N THR A 101 0.02 -4.01 -16.76
CA THR A 101 -0.03 -3.80 -18.23
C THR A 101 -0.18 -5.10 -19.02
N THR A 102 -0.08 -6.24 -18.35
CA THR A 102 -0.15 -7.58 -18.94
C THR A 102 -0.89 -8.52 -18.01
N THR A 103 -1.35 -9.65 -18.54
CA THR A 103 -1.88 -10.73 -17.72
C THR A 103 -0.79 -11.29 -16.81
N VAL A 104 -1.07 -11.38 -15.52
CA VAL A 104 -0.12 -11.82 -14.49
C VAL A 104 -0.52 -13.21 -14.00
N THR A 105 0.44 -14.11 -13.98
CA THR A 105 0.28 -15.43 -13.35
C THR A 105 0.54 -15.29 -11.85
N ALA A 106 -0.30 -15.91 -11.03
CA ALA A 106 -0.14 -15.89 -9.57
C ALA A 106 1.26 -16.35 -9.14
N SER A 107 1.81 -15.74 -8.11
CA SER A 107 3.15 -15.99 -7.56
C SER A 107 4.31 -15.62 -8.49
N TYR A 108 4.09 -14.76 -9.48
CA TYR A 108 5.14 -14.20 -10.31
C TYR A 108 5.30 -12.71 -10.07
N TYR A 109 6.52 -12.19 -10.32
CA TYR A 109 6.78 -10.76 -10.32
C TYR A 109 6.23 -10.12 -11.60
N THR A 110 5.72 -8.89 -11.46
CA THR A 110 5.21 -8.10 -12.57
C THR A 110 5.52 -6.63 -12.37
N TRP A 111 5.49 -5.89 -13.47
CA TRP A 111 5.52 -4.43 -13.43
C TRP A 111 4.11 -3.88 -13.30
N LEU A 112 3.95 -2.89 -12.44
CA LEU A 112 2.72 -2.13 -12.29
C LEU A 112 2.93 -0.72 -12.81
N GLN A 113 2.02 -0.24 -13.62
CA GLN A 113 1.96 1.16 -13.99
C GLN A 113 1.28 1.94 -12.86
N THR A 114 1.92 3.00 -12.37
CA THR A 114 1.41 3.85 -11.29
C THR A 114 1.03 5.24 -11.77
N TRP A 115 1.54 5.64 -12.94
CA TRP A 115 1.35 6.99 -13.51
C TRP A 115 1.29 6.96 -15.03
N GLY A 116 0.56 7.93 -15.61
CA GLY A 116 0.52 8.16 -17.04
C GLY A 116 -0.66 7.53 -17.76
N PRO A 117 -0.70 7.62 -19.10
CA PRO A 117 -1.78 7.07 -19.91
C PRO A 117 -1.92 5.56 -19.72
N CYS A 118 -3.13 5.11 -19.45
CA CYS A 118 -3.44 3.71 -19.15
C CYS A 118 -4.79 3.32 -19.74
N ALA A 119 -4.91 2.07 -20.19
CA ALA A 119 -6.19 1.46 -20.50
C ALA A 119 -6.67 0.67 -19.27
N LEU A 120 -7.88 0.96 -18.79
CA LEU A 120 -8.45 0.30 -17.62
C LEU A 120 -9.87 -0.15 -17.92
N LEU A 121 -10.23 -1.31 -17.39
CA LEU A 121 -11.55 -1.87 -17.55
C LEU A 121 -12.59 -0.96 -16.90
N ASN A 122 -13.61 -0.58 -17.66
CA ASN A 122 -14.79 0.11 -17.14
C ASN A 122 -15.80 -0.91 -16.60
N THR A 123 -16.42 -0.58 -15.46
CA THR A 123 -17.61 -1.31 -15.01
C THR A 123 -18.67 -0.30 -14.57
N GLY A 124 -19.90 -0.49 -15.04
CA GLY A 124 -21.02 0.38 -14.73
C GLY A 124 -21.24 1.52 -15.72
N THR A 125 -21.30 2.77 -15.23
CA THR A 125 -21.67 3.94 -16.04
C THR A 125 -20.54 4.40 -16.94
N SER A 126 -20.88 4.84 -18.16
CA SER A 126 -19.92 5.47 -19.07
C SER A 126 -19.32 6.74 -18.48
N TRP A 127 -18.03 6.97 -18.73
CA TRP A 127 -17.30 8.16 -18.32
C TRP A 127 -17.32 9.22 -19.41
N VAL A 128 -17.18 10.48 -19.02
CA VAL A 128 -16.86 11.56 -19.95
C VAL A 128 -15.46 12.09 -19.67
N VAL A 129 -14.92 12.87 -20.61
CA VAL A 129 -13.57 13.44 -20.46
C VAL A 129 -13.50 14.32 -19.23
N GLY A 130 -12.50 14.09 -18.40
CA GLY A 130 -12.26 14.84 -17.17
C GLY A 130 -12.90 14.25 -15.91
N ASP A 131 -13.74 13.23 -16.05
CA ASP A 131 -14.31 12.54 -14.89
C ASP A 131 -13.21 11.90 -14.04
N GLN A 132 -13.33 12.05 -12.72
CA GLN A 132 -12.48 11.31 -11.80
C GLN A 132 -12.93 9.87 -11.68
N LEU A 133 -11.95 8.97 -11.65
CA LEU A 133 -12.15 7.53 -11.61
C LEU A 133 -11.63 6.95 -10.32
N ALA A 134 -12.37 5.99 -9.79
CA ALA A 134 -12.03 5.25 -8.59
C ALA A 134 -11.92 3.75 -8.88
N SER A 135 -11.31 3.01 -7.96
CA SER A 135 -11.36 1.55 -8.00
C SER A 135 -12.81 1.07 -7.82
N ALA A 136 -13.21 0.06 -8.59
CA ALA A 136 -14.58 -0.44 -8.59
C ALA A 136 -14.92 -1.15 -7.27
N GLU A 137 -16.05 -0.77 -6.68
CA GLU A 137 -16.66 -1.43 -5.51
C GLU A 137 -17.80 -2.38 -5.90
N THR A 138 -18.20 -2.36 -7.16
CA THR A 138 -19.23 -3.22 -7.74
C THR A 138 -18.80 -3.67 -9.13
N GLY A 139 -19.44 -4.69 -9.67
CA GLY A 139 -19.16 -5.19 -11.02
C GLY A 139 -17.92 -6.06 -11.11
N ALA A 140 -16.95 -5.68 -11.93
CA ALA A 140 -15.76 -6.48 -12.18
C ALA A 140 -14.60 -6.11 -11.25
N ALA A 141 -13.96 -7.10 -10.65
CA ALA A 141 -12.76 -6.92 -9.85
C ALA A 141 -11.61 -6.33 -10.69
N GLY A 142 -10.88 -5.36 -10.14
CA GLY A 142 -9.80 -4.66 -10.83
C GLY A 142 -10.23 -3.64 -11.88
N ALA A 143 -11.54 -3.37 -11.98
CA ALA A 143 -12.06 -2.34 -12.87
C ALA A 143 -12.08 -0.95 -12.21
N ALA A 144 -12.38 0.08 -13.00
CA ALA A 144 -12.66 1.43 -12.52
C ALA A 144 -14.13 1.80 -12.72
N ILE A 145 -14.59 2.70 -11.87
CA ILE A 145 -15.90 3.35 -11.92
C ILE A 145 -15.73 4.86 -11.81
N LEU A 146 -16.82 5.61 -12.07
CA LEU A 146 -16.87 7.02 -11.68
C LEU A 146 -16.66 7.17 -10.18
N LEU A 147 -15.84 8.14 -9.79
CA LEU A 147 -15.75 8.52 -8.37
C LEU A 147 -17.06 9.19 -7.98
N ASP A 148 -17.87 8.50 -7.19
CA ASP A 148 -19.12 9.05 -6.66
C ASP A 148 -18.83 9.92 -5.44
N SER A 149 -19.10 11.21 -5.57
CA SER A 149 -18.96 12.18 -4.48
C SER A 149 -20.20 12.25 -3.57
N SER A 150 -21.28 11.56 -3.91
CA SER A 150 -22.56 11.61 -3.18
C SER A 150 -22.75 10.46 -2.18
N ALA A 151 -22.15 9.32 -2.44
CA ALA A 151 -21.98 8.25 -1.45
C ALA A 151 -20.76 8.56 -0.59
N ALA A 152 -20.66 8.01 0.63
CA ALA A 152 -19.44 8.15 1.43
C ALA A 152 -18.25 7.73 0.55
N PRO A 153 -17.25 8.60 0.30
CA PRO A 153 -16.19 8.32 -0.67
C PRO A 153 -15.21 7.33 -0.07
N ASP A 154 -15.60 6.07 -0.06
CA ASP A 154 -14.76 4.99 0.45
C ASP A 154 -13.74 4.53 -0.59
N ASN A 155 -13.83 5.08 -1.83
CA ASN A 155 -13.05 4.62 -2.97
C ASN A 155 -11.84 5.52 -3.21
N GLN A 156 -10.69 4.90 -3.36
CA GLN A 156 -9.48 5.61 -3.76
C GLN A 156 -9.63 6.11 -5.21
N SER A 157 -9.39 7.41 -5.43
CA SER A 157 -9.20 7.92 -6.78
C SER A 157 -7.96 7.30 -7.41
N VAL A 158 -8.10 6.75 -8.60
CA VAL A 158 -6.99 6.14 -9.35
C VAL A 158 -6.53 7.01 -10.53
N GLY A 159 -7.31 8.01 -10.92
CA GLY A 159 -6.99 8.92 -11.99
C GLY A 159 -8.21 9.62 -12.57
N TYR A 160 -8.09 10.05 -13.83
CA TYR A 160 -9.19 10.72 -14.53
C TYR A 160 -9.29 10.25 -15.99
N SER A 161 -10.51 10.30 -16.53
CA SER A 161 -10.80 9.92 -17.91
C SER A 161 -10.20 10.91 -18.89
N MET A 162 -9.49 10.41 -19.90
CA MET A 162 -8.96 11.20 -21.03
C MET A 162 -9.81 11.08 -22.28
N TYR A 163 -10.72 10.13 -22.32
CA TYR A 163 -11.61 9.87 -23.45
C TYR A 163 -12.94 9.33 -22.95
N ILE A 164 -13.99 9.45 -23.77
CA ILE A 164 -15.30 8.88 -23.45
C ILE A 164 -15.14 7.37 -23.31
N ALA A 165 -15.53 6.83 -22.16
CA ALA A 165 -15.47 5.39 -21.96
C ALA A 165 -16.47 4.69 -22.89
N PRO A 166 -16.09 3.52 -23.36
CA PRO A 166 -17.00 2.62 -24.02
C PRO A 166 -18.05 2.08 -23.02
N ALA A 167 -18.90 1.18 -23.50
CA ALA A 167 -19.89 0.50 -22.71
C ALA A 167 -19.28 -0.26 -21.50
N ASP A 168 -20.14 -0.71 -20.60
CA ASP A 168 -19.81 -1.60 -19.52
C ASP A 168 -19.00 -2.82 -19.98
N ALA A 169 -18.02 -3.22 -19.22
CA ALA A 169 -17.07 -4.32 -19.48
C ALA A 169 -16.09 -4.09 -20.66
N ASP A 170 -15.94 -2.85 -21.14
CA ASP A 170 -14.92 -2.48 -22.12
C ASP A 170 -13.76 -1.69 -21.46
N PHE A 171 -12.62 -1.56 -22.18
CA PHE A 171 -11.50 -0.77 -21.72
C PHE A 171 -11.63 0.70 -22.11
N GLY A 172 -11.53 1.59 -21.12
CA GLY A 172 -11.47 3.02 -21.31
C GLY A 172 -10.05 3.57 -21.23
N PHE A 173 -9.81 4.75 -21.80
CA PHE A 173 -8.52 5.42 -21.77
C PHE A 173 -8.49 6.51 -20.69
N MET A 174 -7.53 6.42 -19.78
CA MET A 174 -7.43 7.30 -18.63
C MET A 174 -5.99 7.76 -18.38
N MET A 175 -5.84 8.79 -17.58
CA MET A 175 -4.59 9.20 -16.96
C MET A 175 -4.55 8.65 -15.54
N LEU A 176 -3.65 7.71 -15.31
CA LEU A 176 -3.43 7.11 -13.98
C LEU A 176 -2.62 8.07 -13.10
N THR A 177 -3.02 8.22 -11.84
CA THR A 177 -2.38 9.17 -10.89
C THR A 177 -2.22 8.57 -9.50
N ILE A 178 -1.92 7.28 -9.39
CA ILE A 178 -1.75 6.59 -8.10
C ILE A 178 -0.46 7.05 -7.41
N ALA A 179 0.67 6.99 -8.11
CA ALA A 179 1.96 7.48 -7.62
C ALA A 179 2.84 7.89 -8.81
N PRO A 180 3.47 9.07 -8.78
CA PRO A 180 4.36 9.55 -9.84
C PRO A 180 5.66 8.75 -9.92
#